data_5c889d502d36db88e514da131c739782
#
_entry.id   5c889d502d36db88e514da131c739782
#
_cell.length_a   1.000
_cell.length_b   1.000
_cell.length_c   1.000
_cell.angle_alpha   90.00
_cell.angle_beta   90.00
_cell.angle_gamma   90.00
#
_symmetry.space_group_name_H-M   'P 1'
#
loop_
_entity.id
_entity.type
_entity.pdbx_description
1 polymer ?
#
loop_
_entity_poly.entity_id
_entity_poly.type
_entity_poly.pdbx_seq_one_letter_code
_entity_poly.pdbx_strand_id
1 'polypeptide(L)'
;MRRKREGMSEAQWKLNMVAVIVLMIVYLIVTLYNSERLAAQVEKMSSHPFEMVVAGGELKMCIAKMQVRVERLYKHNTMDDVIYIRGILDELYEETDQVLKRLKHAYQGSDKEWDNLEDNLDEIKKQQNGFLLYVSADECFPQDQV
;
A
#
# COMPACT_ATOMS: atom_id res chain seq x y z
N MET A 1 -47.16 -20.85 60.16
CA MET A 1 -45.76 -20.35 60.14
C MET A 1 -45.66 -19.11 59.25
N ARG A 2 -45.60 -17.92 59.89
CA ARG A 2 -45.41 -16.65 59.13
C ARG A 2 -43.92 -16.40 59.02
N ARG A 3 -43.36 -16.55 57.83
CA ARG A 3 -42.01 -16.05 57.48
C ARG A 3 -42.01 -14.55 57.61
N LYS A 4 -41.32 -14.00 58.60
CA LYS A 4 -40.95 -12.59 58.71
C LYS A 4 -40.07 -12.24 57.48
N ARG A 5 -40.59 -11.47 56.54
CA ARG A 5 -39.76 -10.80 55.55
C ARG A 5 -38.97 -9.73 56.29
N GLU A 6 -37.73 -10.01 56.61
CA GLU A 6 -36.81 -9.00 57.10
C GLU A 6 -36.63 -8.01 55.96
N GLY A 7 -37.23 -6.83 56.12
CA GLY A 7 -37.02 -5.72 55.20
C GLY A 7 -35.56 -5.32 55.31
N MET A 8 -34.89 -5.30 54.19
CA MET A 8 -33.53 -4.79 54.04
C MET A 8 -33.45 -3.40 54.68
N SER A 9 -32.52 -3.17 55.60
CA SER A 9 -32.41 -1.90 56.30
C SER A 9 -32.14 -0.78 55.27
N GLU A 10 -32.71 0.41 55.51
CA GLU A 10 -32.56 1.57 54.59
C GLU A 10 -31.09 1.89 54.29
N ALA A 11 -30.21 1.66 55.24
CA ALA A 11 -28.76 1.78 55.07
C ALA A 11 -28.16 0.73 54.12
N GLN A 12 -28.64 -0.52 54.17
CA GLN A 12 -28.20 -1.57 53.25
C GLN A 12 -28.67 -1.30 51.80
N TRP A 13 -29.87 -0.77 51.61
CA TRP A 13 -30.40 -0.40 50.30
C TRP A 13 -29.59 0.73 49.69
N LYS A 14 -29.26 1.79 50.46
CA LYS A 14 -28.41 2.90 50.02
C LYS A 14 -27.01 2.44 49.66
N LEU A 15 -26.41 1.54 50.45
CA LEU A 15 -25.09 0.97 50.21
C LEU A 15 -25.07 0.17 48.90
N ASN A 16 -26.08 -0.66 48.66
CA ASN A 16 -26.18 -1.44 47.43
C ASN A 16 -26.37 -0.55 46.18
N MET A 17 -27.16 0.55 46.29
CA MET A 17 -27.29 1.50 45.20
C MET A 17 -25.96 2.18 44.86
N VAL A 18 -25.21 2.61 45.87
CA VAL A 18 -23.88 3.23 45.64
C VAL A 18 -22.93 2.22 44.99
N ALA A 19 -22.91 0.97 45.46
CA ALA A 19 -22.08 -0.09 44.88
C ALA A 19 -22.41 -0.35 43.40
N VAL A 20 -23.69 -0.38 43.03
CA VAL A 20 -24.13 -0.55 41.63
C VAL A 20 -23.69 0.64 40.77
N ILE A 21 -23.84 1.87 41.27
CA ILE A 21 -23.41 3.08 40.55
C ILE A 21 -21.88 3.05 40.29
N VAL A 22 -21.10 2.70 41.32
CA VAL A 22 -19.63 2.59 41.20
C VAL A 22 -19.25 1.52 40.17
N LEU A 23 -19.90 0.35 40.18
CA LEU A 23 -19.67 -0.70 39.19
C LEU A 23 -20.03 -0.26 37.79
N MET A 24 -21.13 0.49 37.60
CA MET A 24 -21.49 1.04 36.29
C MET A 24 -20.45 2.04 35.76
N ILE A 25 -19.94 2.91 36.64
CA ILE A 25 -18.88 3.87 36.26
C ILE A 25 -17.61 3.14 35.84
N VAL A 26 -17.16 2.15 36.61
CA VAL A 26 -16.00 1.33 36.28
C VAL A 26 -16.21 0.61 34.94
N TYR A 27 -17.37 0.01 34.74
CA TYR A 27 -17.70 -0.64 33.47
C TYR A 27 -17.66 0.32 32.28
N LEU A 28 -18.22 1.53 32.43
CA LEU A 28 -18.16 2.56 31.36
C LEU A 28 -16.72 2.97 31.04
N ILE A 29 -15.88 3.18 32.03
CA ILE A 29 -14.46 3.53 31.84
C ILE A 29 -13.73 2.41 31.09
N VAL A 30 -13.91 1.16 31.48
CA VAL A 30 -13.30 0.00 30.83
C VAL A 30 -13.79 -0.15 29.39
N THR A 31 -15.08 0.07 29.14
CA THR A 31 -15.67 -0.02 27.82
C THR A 31 -15.14 1.07 26.89
N LEU A 32 -15.03 2.31 27.37
CA LEU A 32 -14.47 3.42 26.60
C LEU A 32 -13.01 3.17 26.24
N TYR A 33 -12.20 2.75 27.22
CA TYR A 33 -10.79 2.44 27.01
C TYR A 33 -10.58 1.31 25.98
N ASN A 34 -11.39 0.24 26.07
CA ASN A 34 -11.33 -0.85 25.10
C ASN A 34 -11.82 -0.43 23.72
N SER A 35 -12.82 0.46 23.63
CA SER A 35 -13.33 0.99 22.36
C SER A 35 -12.30 1.82 21.62
N GLU A 36 -11.58 2.71 22.33
CA GLU A 36 -10.50 3.50 21.73
C GLU A 36 -9.34 2.62 21.24
N ARG A 37 -8.98 1.62 22.03
CA ARG A 37 -7.92 0.67 21.66
C ARG A 37 -8.33 -0.18 20.45
N LEU A 38 -9.59 -0.59 20.38
CA LEU A 38 -10.13 -1.34 19.22
C LEU A 38 -10.18 -0.48 17.97
N ALA A 39 -10.62 0.78 18.08
CA ALA A 39 -10.64 1.72 16.97
C ALA A 39 -9.24 1.95 16.39
N ALA A 40 -8.23 2.16 17.25
CA ALA A 40 -6.84 2.31 16.83
C ALA A 40 -6.27 1.03 16.18
N GLN A 41 -6.67 -0.16 16.63
CA GLN A 41 -6.28 -1.42 16.00
C GLN A 41 -6.97 -1.61 14.63
N VAL A 42 -8.25 -1.28 14.51
CA VAL A 42 -9.00 -1.35 13.24
C VAL A 42 -8.44 -0.36 12.23
N GLU A 43 -8.09 0.86 12.64
CA GLU A 43 -7.45 1.85 11.78
C GLU A 43 -6.09 1.35 11.28
N LYS A 44 -5.27 0.76 12.15
CA LYS A 44 -3.99 0.16 11.79
C LYS A 44 -4.12 -1.05 10.85
N MET A 45 -5.15 -1.87 11.02
CA MET A 45 -5.43 -3.03 10.15
C MET A 45 -6.07 -2.65 8.82
N SER A 46 -6.77 -1.52 8.76
CA SER A 46 -7.50 -1.06 7.56
C SER A 46 -6.63 -0.22 6.63
N SER A 47 -5.68 0.56 7.14
CA SER A 47 -4.87 1.46 6.32
C SER A 47 -3.78 0.73 5.52
N HIS A 48 -3.06 -0.20 6.12
CA HIS A 48 -1.95 -0.89 5.46
C HIS A 48 -2.34 -1.81 4.30
N PRO A 49 -3.34 -2.70 4.42
CA PRO A 49 -3.73 -3.54 3.28
C PRO A 49 -4.35 -2.74 2.14
N PHE A 50 -5.07 -1.66 2.43
CA PHE A 50 -5.62 -0.79 1.41
C PHE A 50 -4.53 -0.02 0.65
N GLU A 51 -3.56 0.54 1.35
CA GLU A 51 -2.39 1.21 0.76
C GLU A 51 -1.58 0.25 -0.13
N MET A 52 -1.39 -1.00 0.29
CA MET A 52 -0.74 -2.02 -0.52
C MET A 52 -1.49 -2.32 -1.81
N VAL A 53 -2.80 -2.46 -1.76
CA VAL A 53 -3.63 -2.74 -2.95
C VAL A 53 -3.59 -1.56 -3.91
N VAL A 54 -3.70 -0.34 -3.42
CA VAL A 54 -3.65 0.87 -4.25
C VAL A 54 -2.26 1.04 -4.86
N ALA A 55 -1.20 1.02 -4.07
CA ALA A 55 0.17 1.18 -4.57
C ALA A 55 0.58 0.03 -5.49
N GLY A 56 0.18 -1.21 -5.22
CA GLY A 56 0.39 -2.35 -6.12
C GLY A 56 -0.35 -2.19 -7.45
N GLY A 57 -1.57 -1.64 -7.44
CA GLY A 57 -2.32 -1.29 -8.64
C GLY A 57 -1.65 -0.19 -9.46
N GLU A 58 -1.14 0.86 -8.81
CA GLU A 58 -0.39 1.95 -9.44
C GLU A 58 0.91 1.42 -10.06
N LEU A 59 1.67 0.59 -9.35
CA LEU A 59 2.88 -0.05 -9.87
C LEU A 59 2.60 -0.85 -11.14
N LYS A 60 1.56 -1.68 -11.11
CA LYS A 60 1.12 -2.45 -12.28
C LYS A 60 0.76 -1.54 -13.46
N MET A 61 0.13 -0.41 -13.19
CA MET A 61 -0.23 0.57 -14.22
C MET A 61 1.00 1.27 -14.80
N CYS A 62 2.00 1.63 -14.00
CA CYS A 62 3.26 2.20 -14.47
C CYS A 62 3.98 1.22 -15.41
N ILE A 63 4.11 -0.06 -15.00
CA ILE A 63 4.72 -1.10 -15.83
C ILE A 63 3.97 -1.27 -17.17
N ALA A 64 2.63 -1.31 -17.14
CA ALA A 64 1.82 -1.42 -18.35
C ALA A 64 2.00 -0.21 -19.28
N LYS A 65 2.07 1.01 -18.73
CA LYS A 65 2.38 2.22 -19.51
C LYS A 65 3.76 2.13 -20.17
N MET A 66 4.79 1.70 -19.42
CA MET A 66 6.14 1.49 -19.97
C MET A 66 6.13 0.51 -21.13
N GLN A 67 5.47 -0.64 -20.96
CA GLN A 67 5.35 -1.67 -21.98
C GLN A 67 4.71 -1.13 -23.27
N VAL A 68 3.59 -0.43 -23.16
CA VAL A 68 2.92 0.19 -24.32
C VAL A 68 3.81 1.20 -25.03
N ARG A 69 4.64 1.97 -24.30
CA ARG A 69 5.58 2.92 -24.91
C ARG A 69 6.71 2.23 -25.66
N VAL A 70 7.27 1.17 -25.08
CA VAL A 70 8.30 0.36 -25.74
C VAL A 70 7.75 -0.37 -26.98
N GLU A 71 6.52 -0.93 -26.91
CA GLU A 71 5.86 -1.56 -28.06
C GLU A 71 5.61 -0.57 -29.21
N ARG A 72 5.38 0.71 -28.90
CA ARG A 72 5.21 1.73 -29.92
C ARG A 72 6.48 1.94 -30.75
N LEU A 73 7.68 1.84 -30.14
CA LEU A 73 8.95 1.91 -30.88
C LEU A 73 9.13 0.77 -31.86
N TYR A 74 8.53 -0.38 -31.61
CA TYR A 74 8.54 -1.49 -32.59
C TYR A 74 7.85 -1.16 -33.90
N LYS A 75 6.90 -0.22 -33.86
CA LYS A 75 6.11 0.18 -35.05
C LYS A 75 6.63 1.47 -35.70
N HIS A 76 7.26 2.32 -34.91
CA HIS A 76 7.75 3.63 -35.33
C HIS A 76 9.11 3.85 -34.67
N ASN A 77 10.18 3.55 -35.37
CA ASN A 77 11.56 3.57 -34.85
C ASN A 77 12.37 4.75 -35.39
N THR A 78 11.77 5.94 -35.48
CA THR A 78 12.53 7.14 -35.82
C THR A 78 13.33 7.64 -34.60
N MET A 79 14.46 8.32 -34.84
CA MET A 79 15.29 8.87 -33.76
C MET A 79 14.51 9.84 -32.86
N ASP A 80 13.60 10.62 -33.44
CA ASP A 80 12.73 11.53 -32.71
C ASP A 80 11.78 10.76 -31.77
N ASP A 81 11.23 9.62 -32.23
CA ASP A 81 10.41 8.73 -31.39
C ASP A 81 11.23 8.12 -30.26
N VAL A 82 12.47 7.72 -30.50
CA VAL A 82 13.38 7.17 -29.47
C VAL A 82 13.63 8.21 -28.35
N ILE A 83 13.98 9.45 -28.77
CA ILE A 83 14.24 10.54 -27.81
C ILE A 83 12.98 10.86 -27.01
N TYR A 84 11.82 10.96 -27.64
CA TYR A 84 10.54 11.25 -27.03
C TYR A 84 10.15 10.15 -26.03
N ILE A 85 10.26 8.87 -26.42
CA ILE A 85 9.88 7.74 -25.57
C ILE A 85 10.86 7.59 -24.40
N ARG A 86 12.17 7.87 -24.60
CA ARG A 86 13.13 7.88 -23.50
C ARG A 86 12.72 8.88 -22.42
N GLY A 87 12.34 10.11 -22.78
CA GLY A 87 11.87 11.10 -21.82
C GLY A 87 10.65 10.62 -21.03
N ILE A 88 9.68 9.98 -21.70
CA ILE A 88 8.50 9.42 -21.03
C ILE A 88 8.87 8.26 -20.10
N LEU A 89 9.81 7.39 -20.50
CA LEU A 89 10.25 6.27 -19.64
C LEU A 89 10.98 6.77 -18.39
N ASP A 90 11.79 7.82 -18.52
CA ASP A 90 12.46 8.42 -17.37
C ASP A 90 11.44 8.97 -16.34
N GLU A 91 10.38 9.66 -16.81
CA GLU A 91 9.28 10.09 -15.92
C GLU A 91 8.54 8.91 -15.27
N LEU A 92 8.29 7.83 -16.03
CA LEU A 92 7.64 6.63 -15.50
C LEU A 92 8.53 5.87 -14.52
N TYR A 93 9.85 5.90 -14.66
CA TYR A 93 10.79 5.35 -13.69
C TYR A 93 10.73 6.12 -12.39
N GLU A 94 10.70 7.45 -12.43
CA GLU A 94 10.56 8.27 -11.23
C GLU A 94 9.21 8.03 -10.53
N GLU A 95 8.10 7.95 -11.30
CA GLU A 95 6.78 7.59 -10.76
C GLU A 95 6.81 6.21 -10.07
N THR A 96 7.46 5.23 -10.71
CA THR A 96 7.63 3.87 -10.18
C THR A 96 8.41 3.87 -8.86
N ASP A 97 9.51 4.62 -8.77
CA ASP A 97 10.32 4.71 -7.55
C ASP A 97 9.55 5.36 -6.39
N GLN A 98 8.67 6.33 -6.66
CA GLN A 98 7.79 6.92 -5.65
C GLN A 98 6.74 5.92 -5.17
N VAL A 99 6.13 5.15 -6.09
CA VAL A 99 5.17 4.09 -5.75
C VAL A 99 5.84 2.99 -4.93
N LEU A 100 7.07 2.58 -5.30
CA LEU A 100 7.84 1.59 -4.55
C LEU A 100 8.14 2.04 -3.11
N LYS A 101 8.51 3.30 -2.91
CA LYS A 101 8.73 3.83 -1.55
C LYS A 101 7.46 3.75 -0.69
N ARG A 102 6.29 4.08 -1.26
CA ARG A 102 5.00 3.94 -0.55
C ARG A 102 4.68 2.46 -0.28
N LEU A 103 4.88 1.61 -1.26
CA LEU A 103 4.64 0.17 -1.15
C LEU A 103 5.56 -0.45 -0.08
N LYS A 104 6.83 -0.09 -0.05
CA LYS A 104 7.80 -0.57 0.95
C LYS A 104 7.39 -0.18 2.36
N HIS A 105 6.87 1.03 2.55
CA HIS A 105 6.39 1.49 3.85
C HIS A 105 5.15 0.72 4.32
N ALA A 106 4.26 0.34 3.40
CA ALA A 106 3.05 -0.41 3.70
C ALA A 106 3.27 -1.94 3.77
N TYR A 107 4.39 -2.44 3.20
CA TYR A 107 4.69 -3.87 3.11
C TYR A 107 5.13 -4.45 4.45
N GLN A 108 4.48 -5.53 4.87
CA GLN A 108 4.75 -6.25 6.11
C GLN A 108 5.26 -7.70 5.86
N GLY A 109 5.63 -8.01 4.62
CA GLY A 109 6.12 -9.32 4.22
C GLY A 109 7.61 -9.51 4.49
N SER A 110 8.22 -10.51 3.84
CA SER A 110 9.64 -10.82 4.01
C SER A 110 10.53 -9.91 3.15
N ASP A 111 11.69 -9.51 3.69
CA ASP A 111 12.68 -8.72 2.96
C ASP A 111 13.10 -9.41 1.65
N LYS A 112 13.17 -10.74 1.64
CA LYS A 112 13.52 -11.52 0.44
C LYS A 112 12.51 -11.36 -0.72
N GLU A 113 11.22 -11.24 -0.42
CA GLU A 113 10.20 -10.99 -1.46
C GLU A 113 10.31 -9.57 -1.99
N TRP A 114 10.67 -8.63 -1.11
CA TRP A 114 10.92 -7.25 -1.49
C TRP A 114 12.15 -7.12 -2.40
N ASP A 115 13.27 -7.74 -2.01
CA ASP A 115 14.50 -7.75 -2.80
C ASP A 115 14.27 -8.34 -4.20
N ASN A 116 13.50 -9.45 -4.29
CA ASN A 116 13.12 -10.03 -5.58
C ASN A 116 12.26 -9.07 -6.44
N LEU A 117 11.42 -8.24 -5.84
CA LEU A 117 10.62 -7.25 -6.57
C LEU A 117 11.52 -6.14 -7.11
N GLU A 118 12.44 -5.60 -6.29
CA GLU A 118 13.40 -4.57 -6.70
C GLU A 118 14.31 -5.11 -7.83
N ASP A 119 14.86 -6.31 -7.70
CA ASP A 119 15.71 -6.95 -8.71
C ASP A 119 14.98 -7.13 -10.06
N ASN A 120 13.72 -7.57 -10.03
CA ASN A 120 12.92 -7.73 -11.25
C ASN A 120 12.63 -6.39 -11.94
N LEU A 121 12.40 -5.32 -11.18
CA LEU A 121 12.17 -3.99 -11.73
C LEU A 121 13.45 -3.40 -12.35
N ASP A 122 14.57 -3.61 -11.70
CA ASP A 122 15.87 -3.20 -12.24
C ASP A 122 16.22 -3.94 -13.53
N GLU A 123 15.91 -5.23 -13.61
CA GLU A 123 16.09 -6.02 -14.83
C GLU A 123 15.17 -5.52 -15.96
N ILE A 124 13.91 -5.14 -15.67
CA ILE A 124 13.01 -4.52 -16.64
C ILE A 124 13.58 -3.20 -17.16
N LYS A 125 14.05 -2.31 -16.27
CA LYS A 125 14.68 -1.04 -16.64
C LYS A 125 15.91 -1.26 -17.52
N LYS A 126 16.75 -2.23 -17.18
CA LYS A 126 17.95 -2.58 -17.95
C LYS A 126 17.62 -3.10 -19.35
N GLN A 127 16.61 -3.99 -19.47
CA GLN A 127 16.17 -4.51 -20.75
C GLN A 127 15.56 -3.41 -21.64
N GLN A 128 14.75 -2.52 -21.08
CA GLN A 128 14.18 -1.39 -21.80
C GLN A 128 15.25 -0.42 -22.29
N ASN A 129 16.22 -0.08 -21.46
CA ASN A 129 17.35 0.78 -21.85
C ASN A 129 18.23 0.10 -22.90
N GLY A 130 18.48 -1.20 -22.80
CA GLY A 130 19.20 -1.97 -23.81
C GLY A 130 18.48 -1.96 -25.16
N PHE A 131 17.17 -2.09 -25.15
CA PHE A 131 16.35 -2.00 -26.37
C PHE A 131 16.40 -0.60 -27.00
N LEU A 132 16.28 0.48 -26.20
CA LEU A 132 16.43 1.85 -26.69
C LEU A 132 17.78 2.11 -27.32
N LEU A 133 18.85 1.58 -26.73
CA LEU A 133 20.21 1.69 -27.29
C LEU A 133 20.34 0.93 -28.61
N TYR A 134 19.75 -0.26 -28.70
CA TYR A 134 19.75 -1.06 -29.93
C TYR A 134 19.04 -0.32 -31.07
N VAL A 135 17.83 0.18 -30.84
CA VAL A 135 17.04 0.92 -31.83
C VAL A 135 17.77 2.20 -32.28
N SER A 136 18.40 2.94 -31.36
CA SER A 136 19.18 4.13 -31.69
C SER A 136 20.46 3.83 -32.46
N ALA A 137 21.06 2.65 -32.26
CA ALA A 137 22.24 2.22 -33.01
C ALA A 137 21.90 1.76 -34.44
N ASP A 138 20.75 1.12 -34.65
CA ASP A 138 20.29 0.61 -35.94
C ASP A 138 19.97 1.75 -36.92
N GLU A 139 19.48 2.89 -36.45
CA GLU A 139 19.31 4.09 -37.28
C GLU A 139 20.62 4.80 -37.65
N CYS A 140 21.69 4.63 -36.85
CA CYS A 140 23.00 5.22 -37.15
C CYS A 140 23.76 4.48 -38.25
N PHE A 141 23.32 3.27 -38.65
CA PHE A 141 23.86 2.53 -39.79
C PHE A 141 22.75 2.30 -40.80
N PRO A 142 22.50 3.27 -41.75
CA PRO A 142 21.59 3.01 -42.83
C PRO A 142 22.10 1.79 -43.61
N GLN A 143 21.25 0.76 -43.73
CA GLN A 143 21.49 -0.41 -44.58
C GLN A 143 21.40 -0.02 -46.07
N ASP A 144 22.17 0.97 -46.49
CA ASP A 144 22.35 1.31 -47.91
C ASP A 144 23.68 0.74 -48.38
N GLN A 145 23.76 -0.58 -48.52
CA GLN A 145 24.71 -1.22 -49.46
C GLN A 145 24.31 -2.69 -49.68
N VAL A 146 23.29 -2.87 -50.54
CA VAL A 146 23.22 -4.03 -51.44
C VAL A 146 22.67 -3.59 -52.77
#